data_e44154ef9649d95e12e37ad2b9115887
#
_entry.id   e44154ef9649d95e12e37ad2b9115887
#
_cell.length_a   1.000
_cell.length_b   1.000
_cell.length_c   1.000
_cell.angle_alpha   90.00
_cell.angle_beta   90.00
_cell.angle_gamma   90.00
#
_symmetry.space_group_name_H-M   'P 1'
#
loop_
_entity.id
_entity.type
_entity.pdbx_description
1 polymer ?
#
loop_
_entity_poly.entity_id
_entity_poly.type
_entity_poly.pdbx_seq_one_letter_code
_entity_poly.pdbx_strand_id
1 'polypeptide(L)'
;MKYLFTATILVLLTPAGIIAQTMDTGVHKILFLGNSITYAGNYITDMEAAYTLWHPERRVSFINMGLPSETVSGLSEEGHAGGRFPRPDLHERLHRILKAVQPDIVFACYGMNDGIYLPFDQQRFQRYKDGMNWLHDTLVKTGARVIIVTPPVYDELRAGATGYGAVLDKYADWLRLQKKSAHWEVADIHYPMKKYLDAHRTLDAAYGVDGFALAADGVHPGEAGHWIMAKQLLLYLGEKKAAGYQGIKNIMEQHSNGAGILQLVAERQNFMKDAWLTATGHTRPEMKTGLPLQEANTRALEIGRKITALLQQ
;
A
#
# COMPACT_ATOMS: atom_id res chain seq x y z
N MET A 1 -54.41 -26.85 36.70
CA MET A 1 -53.00 -26.53 36.65
C MET A 1 -52.60 -26.50 35.18
N LYS A 2 -52.35 -25.27 34.62
CA LYS A 2 -51.89 -25.11 33.24
C LYS A 2 -50.41 -24.80 33.31
N TYR A 3 -49.56 -25.67 32.74
CA TYR A 3 -48.11 -25.41 32.63
C TYR A 3 -47.85 -24.58 31.37
N LEU A 4 -47.35 -23.34 31.53
CA LEU A 4 -46.77 -22.53 30.46
C LEU A 4 -45.33 -23.03 30.21
N PHE A 5 -45.07 -23.56 29.03
CA PHE A 5 -43.69 -23.80 28.57
C PHE A 5 -43.18 -22.53 27.90
N THR A 6 -42.23 -21.88 28.52
CA THR A 6 -41.48 -20.75 27.92
C THR A 6 -40.32 -21.31 27.12
N ALA A 7 -40.41 -21.26 25.79
CA ALA A 7 -39.30 -21.64 24.90
C ALA A 7 -38.28 -20.49 24.83
N THR A 8 -37.11 -20.70 25.40
CA THR A 8 -35.99 -19.76 25.27
C THR A 8 -35.31 -20.02 23.94
N ILE A 9 -35.41 -19.09 22.99
CA ILE A 9 -34.68 -19.12 21.72
C ILE A 9 -33.26 -18.64 21.99
N LEU A 10 -32.30 -19.57 21.95
CA LEU A 10 -30.90 -19.29 22.02
C LEU A 10 -30.40 -18.85 20.62
N VAL A 11 -30.27 -17.54 20.42
CA VAL A 11 -29.67 -16.98 19.20
C VAL A 11 -28.15 -17.21 19.27
N LEU A 12 -27.66 -18.22 18.58
CA LEU A 12 -26.24 -18.44 18.35
C LEU A 12 -25.71 -17.35 17.41
N LEU A 13 -25.12 -16.29 17.96
CA LEU A 13 -24.30 -15.34 17.23
C LEU A 13 -23.01 -16.04 16.79
N THR A 14 -22.98 -16.55 15.57
CA THR A 14 -21.73 -16.97 14.94
C THR A 14 -20.84 -15.72 14.74
N PRO A 15 -19.57 -15.76 15.17
CA PRO A 15 -18.67 -14.67 14.87
C PRO A 15 -18.53 -14.57 13.34
N ALA A 16 -18.94 -13.43 12.77
CA ALA A 16 -18.71 -13.13 11.38
C ALA A 16 -17.18 -13.12 11.14
N GLY A 17 -16.64 -14.25 10.73
CA GLY A 17 -15.29 -14.31 10.19
C GLY A 17 -15.26 -13.33 9.02
N ILE A 18 -14.29 -12.42 8.98
CA ILE A 18 -14.03 -11.56 7.83
C ILE A 18 -13.66 -12.51 6.71
N ILE A 19 -14.65 -12.86 5.88
CA ILE A 19 -14.40 -13.57 4.61
C ILE A 19 -13.65 -12.54 3.77
N ALA A 20 -12.42 -12.86 3.37
CA ALA A 20 -11.68 -12.10 2.38
C ALA A 20 -12.62 -11.95 1.16
N GLN A 21 -13.13 -10.74 0.97
CA GLN A 21 -14.13 -10.49 -0.06
C GLN A 21 -13.39 -10.40 -1.38
N THR A 22 -13.61 -11.36 -2.25
CA THR A 22 -13.09 -11.32 -3.63
C THR A 22 -13.46 -9.99 -4.26
N MET A 23 -12.55 -9.44 -5.06
CA MET A 23 -12.76 -8.16 -5.70
C MET A 23 -13.96 -8.24 -6.66
N ASP A 24 -14.98 -7.42 -6.41
CA ASP A 24 -16.20 -7.34 -7.20
C ASP A 24 -15.88 -7.10 -8.70
N THR A 25 -16.71 -7.64 -9.58
CA THR A 25 -16.58 -7.44 -11.03
C THR A 25 -16.77 -5.98 -11.45
N GLY A 26 -17.46 -5.17 -10.66
CA GLY A 26 -17.64 -3.74 -10.86
C GLY A 26 -16.43 -2.87 -10.55
N VAL A 27 -15.34 -3.42 -9.96
CA VAL A 27 -14.12 -2.66 -9.68
C VAL A 27 -13.31 -2.44 -10.95
N HIS A 28 -13.03 -1.18 -11.27
CA HIS A 28 -12.26 -0.75 -12.45
C HIS A 28 -11.04 0.09 -12.09
N LYS A 29 -11.04 0.77 -10.93
CA LYS A 29 -9.96 1.68 -10.52
C LYS A 29 -9.56 1.44 -9.07
N ILE A 30 -8.31 1.08 -8.87
CA ILE A 30 -7.69 0.95 -7.55
C ILE A 30 -6.68 2.08 -7.40
N LEU A 31 -6.88 2.94 -6.40
CA LEU A 31 -6.01 4.05 -6.07
C LEU A 31 -5.05 3.66 -4.95
N PHE A 32 -3.78 3.99 -5.09
CA PHE A 32 -2.76 3.83 -4.06
C PHE A 32 -2.27 5.20 -3.62
N LEU A 33 -2.54 5.55 -2.37
CA LEU A 33 -2.06 6.75 -1.68
C LEU A 33 -0.93 6.38 -0.73
N GLY A 34 0.08 7.22 -0.62
CA GLY A 34 1.23 7.01 0.27
C GLY A 34 2.41 7.91 -0.07
N ASN A 35 3.55 7.61 0.53
CA ASN A 35 4.79 8.37 0.43
C ASN A 35 5.76 7.85 -0.66
N SER A 36 7.08 7.99 -0.44
CA SER A 36 8.14 7.53 -1.36
C SER A 36 8.08 6.02 -1.66
N ILE A 37 7.68 5.20 -0.71
CA ILE A 37 7.57 3.74 -0.89
C ILE A 37 6.45 3.42 -1.89
N THR A 38 5.32 4.12 -1.78
CA THR A 38 4.22 4.03 -2.76
C THR A 38 4.63 4.65 -4.09
N TYR A 39 5.35 5.78 -4.09
CA TYR A 39 5.88 6.38 -5.32
C TYR A 39 6.84 5.44 -6.06
N ALA A 40 7.73 4.73 -5.36
CA ALA A 40 8.58 3.68 -5.97
C ALA A 40 7.73 2.62 -6.69
N GLY A 41 6.62 2.20 -6.08
CA GLY A 41 5.52 1.50 -6.72
C GLY A 41 5.78 0.04 -7.08
N ASN A 42 6.92 -0.55 -6.71
CA ASN A 42 7.23 -1.93 -7.11
C ASN A 42 6.16 -2.91 -6.61
N TYR A 43 5.65 -2.75 -5.39
CA TYR A 43 4.58 -3.60 -4.88
C TYR A 43 3.26 -3.45 -5.68
N ILE A 44 2.99 -2.26 -6.25
CA ILE A 44 1.82 -2.02 -7.10
C ILE A 44 2.01 -2.71 -8.44
N THR A 45 3.22 -2.63 -9.01
CA THR A 45 3.61 -3.35 -10.22
C THR A 45 3.45 -4.86 -10.05
N ASP A 46 3.92 -5.41 -8.92
CA ASP A 46 3.80 -6.83 -8.60
C ASP A 46 2.33 -7.26 -8.47
N MET A 47 1.52 -6.45 -7.77
CA MET A 47 0.08 -6.69 -7.64
C MET A 47 -0.62 -6.68 -9.00
N GLU A 48 -0.36 -5.67 -9.82
CA GLU A 48 -0.99 -5.52 -11.13
C GLU A 48 -0.59 -6.65 -12.08
N ALA A 49 0.71 -7.01 -12.11
CA ALA A 49 1.21 -8.10 -12.94
C ALA A 49 0.60 -9.46 -12.54
N ALA A 50 0.60 -9.77 -11.25
CA ALA A 50 -0.02 -10.99 -10.73
C ALA A 50 -1.51 -11.03 -11.03
N TYR A 51 -2.24 -9.95 -10.77
CA TYR A 51 -3.67 -9.84 -11.04
C TYR A 51 -3.98 -9.99 -12.54
N THR A 52 -3.20 -9.35 -13.40
CA THR A 52 -3.34 -9.44 -14.86
C THR A 52 -3.18 -10.88 -15.37
N LEU A 53 -2.22 -11.63 -14.82
CA LEU A 53 -2.02 -13.05 -15.16
C LEU A 53 -3.17 -13.93 -14.67
N TRP A 54 -3.70 -13.63 -13.50
CA TRP A 54 -4.74 -14.44 -12.88
C TRP A 54 -6.16 -14.15 -13.40
N HIS A 55 -6.36 -12.93 -13.94
CA HIS A 55 -7.65 -12.43 -14.42
C HIS A 55 -7.49 -11.74 -15.80
N PRO A 56 -7.07 -12.48 -16.83
CA PRO A 56 -6.77 -11.92 -18.15
C PRO A 56 -7.97 -11.23 -18.82
N GLU A 57 -9.19 -11.59 -18.39
CA GLU A 57 -10.45 -10.98 -18.86
C GLU A 57 -10.76 -9.65 -18.18
N ARG A 58 -10.13 -9.36 -17.04
CA ARG A 58 -10.41 -8.16 -16.25
C ARG A 58 -9.60 -6.95 -16.73
N ARG A 59 -10.24 -5.80 -16.66
CA ARG A 59 -9.59 -4.51 -17.00
C ARG A 59 -9.68 -3.59 -15.77
N VAL A 60 -8.67 -3.68 -14.91
CA VAL A 60 -8.55 -2.88 -13.69
C VAL A 60 -7.34 -1.98 -13.80
N SER A 61 -7.51 -0.71 -13.49
CA SER A 61 -6.43 0.28 -13.46
C SER A 61 -5.88 0.39 -12.05
N PHE A 62 -4.58 0.15 -11.88
CA PHE A 62 -3.83 0.35 -10.65
C PHE A 62 -3.15 1.72 -10.72
N ILE A 63 -3.65 2.69 -9.96
CA ILE A 63 -3.27 4.10 -10.07
C ILE A 63 -2.40 4.49 -8.88
N ASN A 64 -1.11 4.71 -9.15
CA ASN A 64 -0.14 5.10 -8.16
C ASN A 64 -0.12 6.63 -7.97
N MET A 65 -0.50 7.10 -6.78
CA MET A 65 -0.50 8.50 -6.38
C MET A 65 0.42 8.76 -5.17
N GLY A 66 1.43 7.90 -4.98
CA GLY A 66 2.47 8.12 -3.97
C GLY A 66 3.24 9.42 -4.21
N LEU A 67 3.56 10.16 -3.15
CA LEU A 67 4.38 11.37 -3.24
C LEU A 67 5.54 11.28 -2.24
N PRO A 68 6.81 11.34 -2.68
CA PRO A 68 7.95 11.24 -1.78
C PRO A 68 7.91 12.26 -0.65
N SER A 69 8.32 11.83 0.55
CA SER A 69 8.34 12.59 1.79
C SER A 69 6.98 12.97 2.38
N GLU A 70 5.85 12.69 1.71
CA GLU A 70 4.52 13.10 2.15
C GLU A 70 4.15 12.52 3.51
N THR A 71 3.42 13.33 4.29
CA THR A 71 2.80 12.97 5.56
C THR A 71 1.28 13.15 5.48
N VAL A 72 0.54 12.37 6.27
CA VAL A 72 -0.90 12.57 6.51
C VAL A 72 -1.13 13.44 7.75
N SER A 73 -0.14 13.56 8.61
CA SER A 73 -0.16 14.39 9.82
C SER A 73 0.05 15.88 9.57
N GLY A 74 0.52 16.25 8.36
CA GLY A 74 0.97 17.60 8.04
C GLY A 74 2.26 18.02 8.76
N LEU A 75 2.96 17.06 9.41
CA LEU A 75 4.20 17.33 10.11
C LEU A 75 5.40 17.35 9.18
N SER A 76 6.35 18.22 9.49
CA SER A 76 7.67 18.27 8.86
C SER A 76 8.70 18.72 9.90
N GLU A 77 9.88 18.10 9.86
CA GLU A 77 11.06 18.60 10.56
C GLU A 77 11.64 19.83 9.87
N GLU A 78 12.22 20.74 10.63
CA GLU A 78 12.79 22.00 10.13
C GLU A 78 13.91 21.76 9.09
N GLY A 79 14.73 20.74 9.30
CA GLY A 79 15.83 20.37 8.41
C GLY A 79 15.46 19.47 7.23
N HIS A 80 14.17 19.26 6.94
CA HIS A 80 13.78 18.37 5.83
C HIS A 80 14.41 18.77 4.51
N ALA A 81 14.89 17.79 3.74
CA ALA A 81 15.58 18.00 2.47
C ALA A 81 16.75 18.99 2.54
N GLY A 82 17.47 19.05 3.69
CA GLY A 82 18.51 20.05 3.91
C GLY A 82 17.96 21.48 4.05
N GLY A 83 16.74 21.65 4.54
CA GLY A 83 16.06 22.94 4.73
C GLY A 83 15.48 23.53 3.44
N ARG A 84 15.50 22.82 2.32
CA ARG A 84 15.06 23.35 1.01
C ARG A 84 13.53 23.45 0.87
N PHE A 85 12.80 22.51 1.45
CA PHE A 85 11.34 22.49 1.48
C PHE A 85 10.83 21.60 2.61
N PRO A 86 9.61 21.87 3.13
CA PRO A 86 8.97 21.02 4.13
C PRO A 86 8.46 19.73 3.50
N ARG A 87 8.13 18.74 4.34
CA ARG A 87 7.40 17.56 3.85
C ARG A 87 6.06 17.96 3.24
N PRO A 88 5.71 17.40 2.07
CA PRO A 88 4.38 17.61 1.51
C PRO A 88 3.30 17.11 2.48
N ASP A 89 2.20 17.83 2.52
CA ASP A 89 1.00 17.49 3.29
C ASP A 89 -0.08 16.96 2.34
N LEU A 90 -0.60 15.75 2.61
CA LEU A 90 -1.65 15.15 1.80
C LEU A 90 -2.91 16.01 1.72
N HIS A 91 -3.21 16.81 2.76
CA HIS A 91 -4.38 17.69 2.79
C HIS A 91 -4.40 18.66 1.60
N GLU A 92 -3.22 19.04 1.11
CA GLU A 92 -3.08 19.99 -0.01
C GLU A 92 -3.64 19.44 -1.33
N ARG A 93 -3.50 18.13 -1.60
CA ARG A 93 -3.77 17.56 -2.92
C ARG A 93 -4.88 16.50 -2.97
N LEU A 94 -5.30 15.91 -1.85
CA LEU A 94 -6.23 14.78 -1.83
C LEU A 94 -7.53 15.05 -2.61
N HIS A 95 -8.10 16.24 -2.45
CA HIS A 95 -9.35 16.60 -3.14
C HIS A 95 -9.20 16.55 -4.67
N ARG A 96 -8.07 17.06 -5.20
CA ARG A 96 -7.81 17.04 -6.65
C ARG A 96 -7.63 15.61 -7.16
N ILE A 97 -6.96 14.74 -6.39
CA ILE A 97 -6.80 13.33 -6.71
C ILE A 97 -8.16 12.64 -6.81
N LEU A 98 -8.99 12.77 -5.77
CA LEU A 98 -10.30 12.10 -5.70
C LEU A 98 -11.23 12.57 -6.83
N LYS A 99 -11.23 13.87 -7.13
CA LYS A 99 -12.00 14.42 -8.25
C LYS A 99 -11.56 13.87 -9.62
N ALA A 100 -10.23 13.71 -9.82
CA ALA A 100 -9.68 13.25 -11.09
C ALA A 100 -9.79 11.73 -11.27
N VAL A 101 -9.53 10.95 -10.21
CA VAL A 101 -9.45 9.48 -10.28
C VAL A 101 -10.82 8.84 -10.15
N GLN A 102 -11.65 9.25 -9.18
CA GLN A 102 -12.92 8.60 -8.82
C GLN A 102 -12.72 7.07 -8.63
N PRO A 103 -11.99 6.65 -7.59
CA PRO A 103 -11.61 5.26 -7.38
C PRO A 103 -12.78 4.41 -6.86
N ASP A 104 -12.75 3.10 -7.18
CA ASP A 104 -13.64 2.09 -6.59
C ASP A 104 -13.05 1.53 -5.29
N ILE A 105 -11.71 1.36 -5.25
CA ILE A 105 -10.96 0.92 -4.07
C ILE A 105 -9.80 1.91 -3.83
N VAL A 106 -9.53 2.21 -2.56
CA VAL A 106 -8.35 2.99 -2.15
C VAL A 106 -7.52 2.21 -1.15
N PHE A 107 -6.25 2.02 -1.44
CA PHE A 107 -5.23 1.63 -0.47
C PHE A 107 -4.49 2.89 0.00
N ALA A 108 -4.44 3.14 1.31
CA ALA A 108 -3.77 4.29 1.90
C ALA A 108 -2.71 3.84 2.91
N CYS A 109 -1.42 4.08 2.60
CA CYS A 109 -0.26 3.64 3.38
C CYS A 109 0.58 4.84 3.84
N TYR A 110 0.33 5.31 5.06
CA TYR A 110 1.05 6.40 5.72
C TYR A 110 1.60 5.97 7.08
N GLY A 111 2.52 6.75 7.64
CA GLY A 111 3.15 6.51 8.94
C GLY A 111 4.67 6.61 8.89
N MET A 112 5.34 6.13 7.81
CA MET A 112 6.80 6.12 7.71
C MET A 112 7.41 7.51 7.94
N ASN A 113 6.80 8.57 7.42
CA ASN A 113 7.28 9.94 7.55
C ASN A 113 6.63 10.72 8.70
N ASP A 114 5.50 10.24 9.23
CA ASP A 114 4.63 11.01 10.13
C ASP A 114 5.20 11.20 11.54
N GLY A 115 6.12 10.32 11.95
CA GLY A 115 6.91 10.49 13.16
C GLY A 115 8.15 11.36 12.98
N ILE A 116 8.40 11.87 11.75
CA ILE A 116 9.55 12.70 11.36
C ILE A 116 10.90 12.15 11.83
N TYR A 117 11.02 10.83 11.89
CA TYR A 117 12.24 10.07 12.29
C TYR A 117 12.77 10.42 13.69
N LEU A 118 11.89 10.87 14.59
CA LEU A 118 12.20 11.19 15.99
C LEU A 118 11.65 10.13 16.94
N PRO A 119 12.18 9.99 18.17
CA PRO A 119 11.64 9.12 19.20
C PRO A 119 10.15 9.36 19.44
N PHE A 120 9.46 8.38 20.01
CA PHE A 120 8.02 8.48 20.24
C PHE A 120 7.65 9.75 21.01
N ASP A 121 6.63 10.44 20.53
CA ASP A 121 6.02 11.60 21.14
C ASP A 121 4.49 11.52 21.01
N GLN A 122 3.79 11.80 22.10
CA GLN A 122 2.34 11.65 22.18
C GLN A 122 1.60 12.66 21.29
N GLN A 123 2.12 13.88 21.15
CA GLN A 123 1.48 14.92 20.34
C GLN A 123 1.64 14.61 18.85
N ARG A 124 2.83 14.17 18.41
CA ARG A 124 3.05 13.70 17.02
C ARG A 124 2.17 12.48 16.71
N PHE A 125 2.07 11.56 17.65
CA PHE A 125 1.18 10.40 17.47
C PHE A 125 -0.29 10.83 17.38
N GLN A 126 -0.72 11.83 18.15
CA GLN A 126 -2.08 12.37 18.03
C GLN A 126 -2.30 13.01 16.66
N ARG A 127 -1.34 13.81 16.15
CA ARG A 127 -1.41 14.39 14.80
C ARG A 127 -1.52 13.32 13.71
N TYR A 128 -0.77 12.22 13.84
CA TYR A 128 -0.90 11.08 12.93
C TYR A 128 -2.31 10.47 12.97
N LYS A 129 -2.84 10.22 14.16
CA LYS A 129 -4.20 9.68 14.33
C LYS A 129 -5.26 10.60 13.73
N ASP A 130 -5.15 11.90 13.97
CA ASP A 130 -6.08 12.90 13.44
C ASP A 130 -6.03 12.94 11.91
N GLY A 131 -4.83 12.90 11.33
CA GLY A 131 -4.63 12.83 9.88
C GLY A 131 -5.21 11.56 9.26
N MET A 132 -5.01 10.40 9.90
CA MET A 132 -5.58 9.13 9.42
C MET A 132 -7.10 9.07 9.54
N ASN A 133 -7.67 9.61 10.63
CA ASN A 133 -9.12 9.74 10.78
C ASN A 133 -9.71 10.63 9.69
N TRP A 134 -9.12 11.82 9.48
CA TRP A 134 -9.53 12.73 8.41
C TRP A 134 -9.44 12.08 7.04
N LEU A 135 -8.35 11.36 6.76
CA LEU A 135 -8.17 10.66 5.48
C LEU A 135 -9.25 9.60 5.28
N HIS A 136 -9.43 8.71 6.25
CA HIS A 136 -10.45 7.66 6.19
C HIS A 136 -11.85 8.26 5.95
N ASP A 137 -12.25 9.26 6.74
CA ASP A 137 -13.58 9.88 6.65
C ASP A 137 -13.78 10.60 5.30
N THR A 138 -12.71 11.18 4.76
CA THR A 138 -12.74 11.84 3.44
C THR A 138 -12.90 10.80 2.32
N LEU A 139 -12.20 9.68 2.41
CA LEU A 139 -12.27 8.62 1.41
C LEU A 139 -13.62 7.90 1.42
N VAL A 140 -14.16 7.58 2.59
CA VAL A 140 -15.49 6.93 2.72
C VAL A 140 -16.60 7.75 2.08
N LYS A 141 -16.53 9.08 2.16
CA LYS A 141 -17.51 9.97 1.53
C LYS A 141 -17.54 9.89 0.00
N THR A 142 -16.52 9.33 -0.63
CA THR A 142 -16.50 9.12 -2.10
C THR A 142 -17.30 7.90 -2.54
N GLY A 143 -17.69 7.02 -1.62
CA GLY A 143 -18.30 5.72 -1.91
C GLY A 143 -17.29 4.62 -2.27
N ALA A 144 -15.98 4.92 -2.30
CA ALA A 144 -14.95 3.93 -2.52
C ALA A 144 -14.81 2.97 -1.33
N ARG A 145 -14.43 1.73 -1.59
CA ARG A 145 -13.95 0.81 -0.56
C ARG A 145 -12.59 1.28 -0.06
N VAL A 146 -12.46 1.58 1.22
CA VAL A 146 -11.26 2.16 1.84
C VAL A 146 -10.49 1.12 2.63
N ILE A 147 -9.27 0.81 2.22
CA ILE A 147 -8.39 -0.14 2.89
C ILE A 147 -7.16 0.64 3.40
N ILE A 148 -7.09 0.83 4.71
CA ILE A 148 -5.93 1.42 5.36
C ILE A 148 -4.83 0.37 5.45
N VAL A 149 -3.60 0.73 5.10
CA VAL A 149 -2.44 -0.16 5.11
C VAL A 149 -1.51 0.28 6.23
N THR A 150 -1.10 -0.66 7.09
CA THR A 150 -0.11 -0.35 8.14
C THR A 150 1.22 0.09 7.51
N PRO A 151 2.01 0.99 8.14
CA PRO A 151 3.29 1.40 7.59
C PRO A 151 4.25 0.20 7.46
N PRO A 152 5.17 0.19 6.45
CA PRO A 152 6.26 -0.78 6.41
C PRO A 152 7.16 -0.68 7.66
N VAL A 153 8.01 -1.70 7.87
CA VAL A 153 8.98 -1.66 8.96
C VAL A 153 10.07 -0.63 8.69
N TYR A 154 10.58 -0.03 9.78
CA TYR A 154 11.78 0.80 9.77
C TYR A 154 12.93 -0.02 10.35
N ASP A 155 14.05 -0.09 9.64
CA ASP A 155 15.22 -0.85 10.02
C ASP A 155 16.29 0.06 10.63
N GLU A 156 16.29 0.18 11.96
CA GLU A 156 17.22 1.05 12.71
C GLU A 156 18.68 0.72 12.47
N LEU A 157 19.01 -0.56 12.22
CA LEU A 157 20.39 -0.99 11.97
C LEU A 157 20.93 -0.42 10.65
N ARG A 158 20.08 -0.04 9.73
CA ARG A 158 20.43 0.52 8.41
C ARG A 158 20.22 2.03 8.34
N ALA A 159 19.13 2.53 8.91
CA ALA A 159 18.73 3.94 8.78
C ALA A 159 19.19 4.85 9.94
N GLY A 160 19.50 4.30 11.10
CA GLY A 160 20.17 5.00 12.20
C GLY A 160 19.30 5.84 13.14
N ALA A 161 18.01 6.08 12.87
CA ALA A 161 17.15 6.78 13.84
C ALA A 161 16.69 5.81 14.95
N THR A 162 17.44 5.78 16.03
CA THR A 162 17.24 4.87 17.16
C THR A 162 15.84 5.05 17.78
N GLY A 163 15.13 3.94 18.00
CA GLY A 163 13.79 3.90 18.59
C GLY A 163 12.66 4.18 17.61
N TYR A 164 12.96 4.50 16.32
CA TYR A 164 11.93 4.82 15.34
C TYR A 164 11.14 3.59 14.88
N GLY A 165 11.74 2.41 14.87
CA GLY A 165 11.03 1.15 14.63
C GLY A 165 9.88 0.95 15.61
N ALA A 166 10.13 1.22 16.91
CA ALA A 166 9.10 1.16 17.94
C ALA A 166 8.00 2.23 17.79
N VAL A 167 8.30 3.38 17.17
CA VAL A 167 7.28 4.37 16.80
C VAL A 167 6.34 3.79 15.75
N LEU A 168 6.87 3.15 14.71
CA LEU A 168 6.05 2.54 13.66
C LEU A 168 5.28 1.32 14.16
N ASP A 169 5.83 0.54 15.12
CA ASP A 169 5.08 -0.53 15.81
C ASP A 169 3.80 0.06 16.45
N LYS A 170 3.91 1.19 17.18
CA LYS A 170 2.76 1.84 17.81
C LYS A 170 1.74 2.38 16.79
N TYR A 171 2.21 2.90 15.67
CA TYR A 171 1.34 3.39 14.59
C TYR A 171 0.58 2.22 13.94
N ALA A 172 1.27 1.14 13.64
CA ALA A 172 0.68 -0.08 13.11
C ALA A 172 -0.34 -0.71 14.08
N ASP A 173 -0.01 -0.78 15.37
CA ASP A 173 -0.90 -1.31 16.40
C ASP A 173 -2.19 -0.48 16.52
N TRP A 174 -2.06 0.85 16.51
CA TRP A 174 -3.23 1.71 16.55
C TRP A 174 -4.14 1.50 15.30
N LEU A 175 -3.57 1.41 14.11
CA LEU A 175 -4.35 1.12 12.90
C LEU A 175 -5.06 -0.24 13.00
N ARG A 176 -4.36 -1.28 13.47
CA ARG A 176 -4.96 -2.61 13.66
C ARG A 176 -6.11 -2.61 14.67
N LEU A 177 -6.03 -1.76 15.70
CA LEU A 177 -7.12 -1.56 16.66
C LEU A 177 -8.36 -0.95 15.98
N GLN A 178 -8.21 -0.05 14.98
CA GLN A 178 -9.35 0.56 14.28
C GLN A 178 -10.23 -0.49 13.59
N LYS A 179 -9.69 -1.64 13.22
CA LYS A 179 -10.47 -2.76 12.68
C LYS A 179 -11.57 -3.23 13.63
N LYS A 180 -11.34 -3.15 14.94
CA LYS A 180 -12.31 -3.55 15.97
C LYS A 180 -13.09 -2.37 16.52
N SER A 181 -12.44 -1.23 16.75
CA SER A 181 -13.04 -0.08 17.43
C SER A 181 -13.85 0.83 16.50
N ALA A 182 -13.47 0.92 15.22
CA ALA A 182 -14.10 1.80 14.24
C ALA A 182 -14.54 1.07 12.95
N HIS A 183 -14.44 -0.26 12.91
CA HIS A 183 -14.78 -1.10 11.77
C HIS A 183 -14.07 -0.74 10.46
N TRP A 184 -12.86 -0.18 10.54
CA TRP A 184 -12.06 0.09 9.36
C TRP A 184 -11.60 -1.20 8.69
N GLU A 185 -11.48 -1.18 7.36
CA GLU A 185 -10.70 -2.20 6.67
C GLU A 185 -9.22 -1.85 6.80
N VAL A 186 -8.47 -2.75 7.45
CA VAL A 186 -7.02 -2.58 7.69
C VAL A 186 -6.26 -3.79 7.18
N ALA A 187 -5.40 -3.57 6.19
CA ALA A 187 -4.44 -4.55 5.68
C ALA A 187 -3.11 -4.39 6.43
N ASP A 188 -2.70 -5.42 7.13
CA ASP A 188 -1.45 -5.42 7.89
C ASP A 188 -0.29 -5.91 7.02
N ILE A 189 0.65 -5.02 6.69
CA ILE A 189 1.93 -5.35 6.06
C ILE A 189 3.08 -5.27 7.05
N HIS A 190 2.91 -4.53 8.16
CA HIS A 190 3.96 -4.26 9.14
C HIS A 190 4.49 -5.52 9.79
N TYR A 191 3.61 -6.28 10.43
CA TYR A 191 4.03 -7.48 11.15
C TYR A 191 4.50 -8.63 10.24
N PRO A 192 3.91 -8.89 9.07
CA PRO A 192 4.50 -9.78 8.08
C PRO A 192 5.93 -9.41 7.67
N MET A 193 6.21 -8.12 7.43
CA MET A 193 7.55 -7.64 7.11
C MET A 193 8.50 -7.79 8.30
N LYS A 194 8.07 -7.42 9.50
CA LYS A 194 8.85 -7.56 10.74
C LYS A 194 9.22 -9.02 10.99
N LYS A 195 8.26 -9.92 10.93
CA LYS A 195 8.48 -11.36 11.08
C LYS A 195 9.48 -11.90 10.07
N TYR A 196 9.40 -11.47 8.83
CA TYR A 196 10.32 -11.89 7.78
C TYR A 196 11.75 -11.38 8.04
N LEU A 197 11.90 -10.11 8.41
CA LEU A 197 13.17 -9.49 8.76
C LEU A 197 13.84 -10.21 9.95
N ASP A 198 13.08 -10.41 11.04
CA ASP A 198 13.58 -11.05 12.27
C ASP A 198 14.01 -12.50 12.03
N ALA A 199 13.24 -13.25 11.24
CA ALA A 199 13.56 -14.65 10.91
C ALA A 199 14.87 -14.75 10.12
N HIS A 200 15.12 -13.87 9.13
CA HIS A 200 16.35 -13.89 8.36
C HIS A 200 17.55 -13.45 9.20
N ARG A 201 17.40 -12.44 10.05
CA ARG A 201 18.48 -12.00 10.96
C ARG A 201 18.84 -13.05 12.00
N THR A 202 17.88 -13.81 12.48
CA THR A 202 18.15 -14.94 13.38
C THR A 202 18.99 -16.01 12.67
N LEU A 203 18.68 -16.30 11.42
CA LEU A 203 19.46 -17.24 10.61
C LEU A 203 20.88 -16.69 10.32
N ASP A 204 21.00 -15.45 9.90
CA ASP A 204 22.26 -14.79 9.62
C ASP A 204 23.18 -14.81 10.85
N ALA A 205 22.67 -14.47 12.01
CA ALA A 205 23.41 -14.52 13.27
C ALA A 205 23.90 -15.94 13.59
N ALA A 206 23.09 -16.96 13.30
CA ALA A 206 23.45 -18.36 13.51
C ALA A 206 24.56 -18.84 12.57
N TYR A 207 24.69 -18.24 11.38
CA TYR A 207 25.70 -18.58 10.38
C TYR A 207 26.87 -17.57 10.32
N GLY A 208 26.89 -16.55 11.18
CA GLY A 208 27.97 -15.55 11.24
C GLY A 208 28.06 -14.65 9.99
N VAL A 209 26.93 -14.39 9.33
CA VAL A 209 26.84 -13.54 8.13
C VAL A 209 26.35 -12.14 8.50
N ASP A 210 26.64 -11.14 7.66
CA ASP A 210 26.11 -9.80 7.84
C ASP A 210 24.58 -9.77 7.78
N GLY A 211 23.96 -9.03 8.70
CA GLY A 211 22.53 -9.04 8.92
C GLY A 211 21.73 -8.68 7.68
N PHE A 212 20.77 -9.50 7.35
CA PHE A 212 19.78 -9.29 6.31
C PHE A 212 19.04 -7.95 6.46
N ALA A 213 18.71 -7.30 5.35
CA ALA A 213 17.91 -6.08 5.31
C ALA A 213 16.78 -6.20 4.27
N LEU A 214 15.55 -5.84 4.65
CA LEU A 214 14.45 -5.66 3.69
C LEU A 214 14.57 -4.35 2.91
N ALA A 215 15.25 -3.36 3.50
CA ALA A 215 15.53 -2.05 2.94
C ALA A 215 17.01 -1.74 3.16
N ALA A 216 17.78 -1.50 2.09
CA ALA A 216 19.22 -1.24 2.19
C ALA A 216 19.53 0.05 2.97
N ASP A 217 18.66 1.05 2.87
CA ASP A 217 18.71 2.32 3.61
C ASP A 217 17.88 2.33 4.89
N GLY A 218 17.29 1.19 5.22
CA GLY A 218 16.42 1.02 6.38
C GLY A 218 14.98 1.58 6.23
N VAL A 219 14.65 2.22 5.11
CA VAL A 219 13.37 2.90 4.86
C VAL A 219 12.64 2.35 3.63
N HIS A 220 13.36 2.26 2.50
CA HIS A 220 12.78 1.91 1.21
C HIS A 220 12.97 0.42 0.91
N PRO A 221 11.88 -0.37 0.94
CA PRO A 221 11.97 -1.81 0.73
C PRO A 221 12.59 -2.17 -0.63
N GLY A 222 13.44 -3.19 -0.64
CA GLY A 222 13.91 -3.85 -1.85
C GLY A 222 12.86 -4.83 -2.40
N GLU A 223 13.27 -5.68 -3.36
CA GLU A 223 12.40 -6.64 -4.04
C GLU A 223 11.58 -7.52 -3.07
N ALA A 224 12.25 -8.14 -2.08
CA ALA A 224 11.58 -8.98 -1.10
C ALA A 224 10.56 -8.21 -0.25
N GLY A 225 10.89 -6.99 0.19
CA GLY A 225 9.99 -6.16 0.98
C GLY A 225 8.77 -5.71 0.18
N HIS A 226 8.96 -5.28 -1.07
CA HIS A 226 7.85 -4.94 -1.97
C HIS A 226 6.96 -6.14 -2.26
N TRP A 227 7.54 -7.34 -2.46
CA TRP A 227 6.74 -8.53 -2.64
C TRP A 227 5.90 -8.87 -1.40
N ILE A 228 6.44 -8.73 -0.19
CA ILE A 228 5.66 -8.96 1.05
C ILE A 228 4.47 -8.00 1.08
N MET A 229 4.66 -6.71 0.75
CA MET A 229 3.58 -5.75 0.66
C MET A 229 2.53 -6.20 -0.37
N ALA A 230 2.94 -6.48 -1.61
CA ALA A 230 2.06 -6.93 -2.68
C ALA A 230 1.26 -8.18 -2.28
N LYS A 231 1.95 -9.18 -1.73
CA LYS A 231 1.35 -10.44 -1.27
C LYS A 231 0.26 -10.21 -0.23
N GLN A 232 0.51 -9.38 0.79
CA GLN A 232 -0.49 -9.10 1.84
C GLN A 232 -1.72 -8.38 1.27
N LEU A 233 -1.52 -7.43 0.36
CA LEU A 233 -2.63 -6.70 -0.26
C LEU A 233 -3.43 -7.59 -1.23
N LEU A 234 -2.78 -8.46 -1.99
CA LEU A 234 -3.44 -9.47 -2.83
C LEU A 234 -4.28 -10.43 -1.98
N LEU A 235 -3.72 -10.95 -0.88
CA LEU A 235 -4.44 -11.80 0.06
C LEU A 235 -5.65 -11.08 0.67
N TYR A 236 -5.50 -9.79 0.97
CA TYR A 236 -6.58 -8.96 1.49
C TYR A 236 -7.72 -8.80 0.48
N LEU A 237 -7.40 -8.71 -0.81
CA LEU A 237 -8.37 -8.69 -1.91
C LEU A 237 -8.96 -10.08 -2.24
N GLY A 238 -8.61 -11.13 -1.49
CA GLY A 238 -9.13 -12.48 -1.68
C GLY A 238 -8.33 -13.36 -2.63
N GLU A 239 -7.19 -12.88 -3.15
CA GLU A 239 -6.30 -13.65 -4.04
C GLU A 239 -5.48 -14.69 -3.26
N LYS A 240 -6.15 -15.73 -2.74
CA LYS A 240 -5.57 -16.74 -1.84
C LYS A 240 -4.36 -17.46 -2.41
N LYS A 241 -4.27 -17.61 -3.74
CA LYS A 241 -3.14 -18.23 -4.41
C LYS A 241 -1.81 -17.48 -4.21
N ALA A 242 -1.86 -16.17 -3.91
CA ALA A 242 -0.67 -15.40 -3.55
C ALA A 242 0.11 -16.00 -2.38
N ALA A 243 -0.55 -16.73 -1.46
CA ALA A 243 0.10 -17.38 -0.32
C ALA A 243 1.23 -18.34 -0.70
N GLY A 244 1.09 -19.04 -1.85
CA GLY A 244 2.03 -20.06 -2.31
C GLY A 244 3.33 -19.52 -2.92
N TYR A 245 3.45 -18.22 -3.20
CA TYR A 245 4.58 -17.67 -3.92
C TYR A 245 5.54 -16.89 -3.01
N GLN A 246 6.84 -16.98 -3.34
CA GLN A 246 7.91 -16.28 -2.61
C GLN A 246 8.33 -14.97 -3.28
N GLY A 247 7.93 -14.73 -4.53
CA GLY A 247 8.23 -13.54 -5.30
C GLY A 247 7.35 -13.44 -6.53
N ILE A 248 7.27 -12.26 -7.13
CA ILE A 248 6.54 -12.03 -8.38
C ILE A 248 7.09 -12.89 -9.52
N LYS A 249 8.40 -13.11 -9.56
CA LYS A 249 9.06 -13.95 -10.58
C LYS A 249 8.46 -15.36 -10.63
N ASN A 250 8.20 -15.97 -9.48
CA ASN A 250 7.61 -17.31 -9.44
C ASN A 250 6.19 -17.38 -10.01
N ILE A 251 5.45 -16.26 -9.97
CA ILE A 251 4.15 -16.16 -10.63
C ILE A 251 4.35 -16.00 -12.14
N MET A 252 5.25 -15.13 -12.54
CA MET A 252 5.51 -14.84 -13.95
C MET A 252 6.06 -16.05 -14.71
N GLU A 253 6.89 -16.89 -14.08
CA GLU A 253 7.44 -18.12 -14.64
C GLU A 253 6.36 -19.16 -15.02
N GLN A 254 5.12 -19.01 -14.54
CA GLN A 254 4.01 -19.88 -14.90
C GLN A 254 3.43 -19.60 -16.29
N HIS A 255 3.85 -18.51 -16.92
CA HIS A 255 3.42 -18.13 -18.25
C HIS A 255 4.63 -17.91 -19.16
N SER A 256 4.62 -18.46 -20.37
CA SER A 256 5.72 -18.36 -21.35
C SER A 256 6.21 -16.92 -21.56
N ASN A 257 5.28 -15.95 -21.56
CA ASN A 257 5.54 -14.53 -21.78
C ASN A 257 5.53 -13.71 -20.47
N GLY A 258 5.53 -14.35 -19.29
CA GLY A 258 5.35 -13.66 -18.00
C GLY A 258 6.37 -12.56 -17.74
N ALA A 259 7.65 -12.79 -18.03
CA ALA A 259 8.69 -11.77 -17.89
C ALA A 259 8.40 -10.52 -18.74
N GLY A 260 7.97 -10.71 -19.98
CA GLY A 260 7.58 -9.61 -20.88
C GLY A 260 6.35 -8.85 -20.39
N ILE A 261 5.37 -9.57 -19.83
CA ILE A 261 4.18 -8.97 -19.21
C ILE A 261 4.58 -8.09 -18.01
N LEU A 262 5.42 -8.61 -17.10
CA LEU A 262 5.92 -7.83 -15.96
C LEU A 262 6.65 -6.56 -16.39
N GLN A 263 7.51 -6.66 -17.39
CA GLN A 263 8.23 -5.52 -17.95
C GLN A 263 7.28 -4.45 -18.51
N LEU A 264 6.25 -4.85 -19.26
CA LEU A 264 5.25 -3.93 -19.81
C LEU A 264 4.39 -3.27 -18.72
N VAL A 265 4.02 -4.01 -17.68
CA VAL A 265 3.32 -3.45 -16.52
C VAL A 265 4.21 -2.45 -15.80
N ALA A 266 5.47 -2.77 -15.54
CA ALA A 266 6.42 -1.85 -14.91
C ALA A 266 6.63 -0.56 -15.73
N GLU A 267 6.77 -0.68 -17.06
CA GLU A 267 6.87 0.47 -17.95
C GLU A 267 5.63 1.36 -17.82
N ARG A 268 4.42 0.76 -17.89
CA ARG A 268 3.16 1.49 -17.77
C ARG A 268 3.04 2.20 -16.43
N GLN A 269 3.32 1.51 -15.32
CA GLN A 269 3.28 2.10 -13.98
C GLN A 269 4.23 3.30 -13.85
N ASN A 270 5.44 3.21 -14.41
CA ASN A 270 6.43 4.28 -14.30
C ASN A 270 6.01 5.60 -14.92
N PHE A 271 5.52 5.62 -16.16
CA PHE A 271 5.13 6.88 -16.77
C PHE A 271 3.73 7.34 -16.33
N MET A 272 2.82 6.42 -16.02
CA MET A 272 1.47 6.77 -15.58
C MET A 272 1.47 7.48 -14.23
N LYS A 273 2.29 7.05 -13.24
CA LYS A 273 2.38 7.74 -11.95
C LYS A 273 2.83 9.20 -12.10
N ASP A 274 3.87 9.44 -12.92
CA ASP A 274 4.37 10.80 -13.15
C ASP A 274 3.31 11.66 -13.89
N ALA A 275 2.60 11.08 -14.85
CA ALA A 275 1.51 11.75 -15.56
C ALA A 275 0.34 12.12 -14.62
N TRP A 276 -0.07 11.19 -13.74
CA TRP A 276 -1.11 11.46 -12.76
C TRP A 276 -0.69 12.52 -11.74
N LEU A 277 0.54 12.47 -11.21
CA LEU A 277 1.06 13.49 -10.29
C LEU A 277 1.10 14.86 -10.93
N THR A 278 1.55 14.95 -12.18
CA THR A 278 1.57 16.20 -12.95
C THR A 278 0.16 16.74 -13.20
N ALA A 279 -0.78 15.88 -13.59
CA ALA A 279 -2.16 16.29 -13.89
C ALA A 279 -2.95 16.76 -12.68
N THR A 280 -2.72 16.16 -11.50
CA THR A 280 -3.40 16.53 -10.26
C THR A 280 -2.69 17.63 -9.49
N GLY A 281 -1.40 17.84 -9.75
CA GLY A 281 -0.54 18.82 -9.11
C GLY A 281 -0.17 18.45 -7.67
N HIS A 282 0.93 19.00 -7.19
CA HIS A 282 1.45 18.88 -5.83
C HIS A 282 2.44 20.00 -5.54
N THR A 283 2.70 20.30 -4.26
CA THR A 283 3.62 21.35 -3.83
C THR A 283 5.07 20.90 -3.69
N ARG A 284 5.34 19.57 -3.78
CA ARG A 284 6.71 19.06 -3.65
C ARG A 284 7.56 19.49 -4.84
N PRO A 285 8.66 20.24 -4.63
CA PRO A 285 9.61 20.59 -5.68
C PRO A 285 10.45 19.37 -6.11
N GLU A 286 11.24 19.55 -7.16
CA GLU A 286 12.21 18.55 -7.63
C GLU A 286 11.58 17.21 -8.07
N MET A 287 10.33 17.24 -8.48
CA MET A 287 9.67 16.08 -9.06
C MET A 287 9.75 16.12 -10.58
N LYS A 288 9.87 14.95 -11.18
CA LYS A 288 9.85 14.80 -12.64
C LYS A 288 8.47 15.18 -13.17
N THR A 289 8.42 16.03 -14.18
CA THR A 289 7.18 16.29 -14.93
C THR A 289 6.85 15.08 -15.80
N GLY A 290 5.66 14.54 -15.61
CA GLY A 290 5.12 13.44 -16.41
C GLY A 290 4.58 13.92 -17.76
N LEU A 291 4.23 12.97 -18.62
CA LEU A 291 3.52 13.22 -19.86
C LEU A 291 2.15 13.88 -19.58
N PRO A 292 1.61 14.64 -20.54
CA PRO A 292 0.19 15.02 -20.50
C PRO A 292 -0.67 13.76 -20.31
N LEU A 293 -1.66 13.81 -19.40
CA LEU A 293 -2.41 12.62 -19.00
C LEU A 293 -3.12 11.93 -20.19
N GLN A 294 -3.58 12.71 -21.18
CA GLN A 294 -4.20 12.16 -22.38
C GLN A 294 -3.21 11.33 -23.21
N GLU A 295 -1.97 11.84 -23.39
CA GLU A 295 -0.90 11.13 -24.09
C GLU A 295 -0.49 9.86 -23.33
N ALA A 296 -0.32 9.98 -22.01
CA ALA A 296 -0.01 8.85 -21.14
C ALA A 296 -1.09 7.76 -21.23
N ASN A 297 -2.36 8.12 -21.23
CA ASN A 297 -3.46 7.17 -21.38
C ASN A 297 -3.43 6.47 -22.74
N THR A 298 -3.14 7.17 -23.84
CA THR A 298 -2.99 6.57 -25.18
C THR A 298 -1.88 5.52 -25.17
N ARG A 299 -0.71 5.88 -24.64
CA ARG A 299 0.42 4.95 -24.52
C ARG A 299 0.10 3.76 -23.61
N ALA A 300 -0.61 3.99 -22.50
CA ALA A 300 -1.04 2.92 -21.59
C ALA A 300 -1.99 1.92 -22.26
N LEU A 301 -2.89 2.40 -23.12
CA LEU A 301 -3.76 1.54 -23.93
C LEU A 301 -2.99 0.69 -24.92
N GLU A 302 -1.95 1.23 -25.56
CA GLU A 302 -1.07 0.48 -26.47
C GLU A 302 -0.33 -0.63 -25.73
N ILE A 303 0.23 -0.33 -24.55
CA ILE A 303 0.85 -1.35 -23.68
C ILE A 303 -0.18 -2.40 -23.27
N GLY A 304 -1.40 -2.00 -22.92
CA GLY A 304 -2.47 -2.92 -22.59
C GLY A 304 -2.79 -3.91 -23.72
N ARG A 305 -2.80 -3.45 -24.99
CA ARG A 305 -2.97 -4.33 -26.16
C ARG A 305 -1.81 -5.33 -26.32
N LYS A 306 -0.55 -4.87 -26.10
CA LYS A 306 0.63 -5.75 -26.12
C LYS A 306 0.54 -6.84 -25.04
N ILE A 307 0.16 -6.45 -23.80
CA ILE A 307 -0.04 -7.41 -22.70
C ILE A 307 -1.13 -8.43 -23.08
N THR A 308 -2.26 -7.97 -23.62
CA THR A 308 -3.35 -8.88 -24.05
C THR A 308 -2.88 -9.87 -25.12
N ALA A 309 -2.07 -9.42 -26.10
CA ALA A 309 -1.51 -10.31 -27.12
C ALA A 309 -0.54 -11.35 -26.54
N LEU A 310 0.27 -10.98 -25.54
CA LEU A 310 1.16 -11.93 -24.86
C LEU A 310 0.41 -12.95 -24.00
N LEU A 311 -0.72 -12.58 -23.41
CA LEU A 311 -1.56 -13.49 -22.61
C LEU A 311 -2.28 -14.57 -23.46
N GLN A 312 -2.38 -14.36 -24.77
CA GLN A 312 -3.05 -15.29 -25.70
C GLN A 312 -2.10 -16.28 -26.36
N GLN A 313 -0.79 -16.13 -26.18
CA GLN A 313 0.27 -17.01 -26.69
C GLN A 313 0.70 -18.05 -25.64
#